data_1931f889f9875ce739260c1647623a15
#
_entry.id   1931f889f9875ce739260c1647623a15
#
_cell.length_a   1.000
_cell.length_b   1.000
_cell.length_c   1.000
_cell.angle_alpha   90.00
_cell.angle_beta   90.00
_cell.angle_gamma   90.00
#
_symmetry.space_group_name_H-M   'P 1'
#
loop_
_entity.id
_entity.type
_entity.pdbx_description
1 polymer ?
#
loop_
_entity_poly.entity_id
_entity_poly.type
_entity_poly.pdbx_seq_one_letter_code
_entity_poly.pdbx_strand_id
1 'polypeptide(L)'
;GSIFYGLLWLLLLRNLLVKFYSEKVTTITLAIIFLGTSVFHYVMGQSEMSHGYLFMLFSAFLLTTYHWYQKITFGKTVLLGLIAGIISLIRPNEILIVLFFVFWVTAEKFSFKERFGLLLKNWYHILIMICIVVLMWVPQFIFWKHMTGQYLYFSYPGERFYWSDPQIINILFSYRKGWFVYTPLILFAFIGFFFMKGNFKAFRNAIIFLTLLNIYVLSCWWDWFFGGCFA
;
A
#
# COMPACT_ATOMS: atom_id res chain seq x y z
N GLY A 1 6.20 2.24 21.08
CA GLY A 1 6.39 1.98 19.69
C GLY A 1 5.13 1.71 18.90
N SER A 2 4.78 0.45 18.66
CA SER A 2 3.73 0.01 17.71
C SER A 2 2.33 0.59 18.00
N ILE A 3 1.94 0.71 19.26
CA ILE A 3 0.65 1.31 19.66
C ILE A 3 0.54 2.76 19.18
N PHE A 4 1.60 3.54 19.27
CA PHE A 4 1.61 4.91 18.74
C PHE A 4 1.37 4.95 17.23
N TYR A 5 2.05 4.11 16.48
CA TYR A 5 1.81 3.99 15.02
C TYR A 5 0.43 3.41 14.71
N GLY A 6 -0.07 2.52 15.57
CA GLY A 6 -1.43 2.00 15.53
C GLY A 6 -2.50 3.10 15.67
N LEU A 7 -2.32 4.02 16.59
CA LEU A 7 -3.22 5.18 16.75
C LEU A 7 -3.10 6.14 15.56
N LEU A 8 -1.89 6.39 15.08
CA LEU A 8 -1.68 7.28 13.93
C LEU A 8 -2.39 6.76 12.67
N TRP A 9 -2.27 5.47 12.33
CA TRP A 9 -2.95 4.96 11.14
C TRP A 9 -4.47 5.03 11.25
N LEU A 10 -5.03 4.75 12.45
CA LEU A 10 -6.46 4.91 12.70
C LEU A 10 -6.93 6.35 12.41
N LEU A 11 -6.19 7.34 12.91
CA LEU A 11 -6.49 8.76 12.69
C LEU A 11 -6.33 9.15 11.21
N LEU A 12 -5.26 8.72 10.55
CA LEU A 12 -4.99 9.04 9.15
C LEU A 12 -6.03 8.42 8.22
N LEU A 13 -6.34 7.12 8.44
CA LEU A 13 -7.33 6.41 7.65
C LEU A 13 -8.74 6.95 7.91
N ARG A 14 -9.10 7.28 9.17
CA ARG A 14 -10.34 7.98 9.49
C ARG A 14 -10.46 9.28 8.72
N ASN A 15 -9.43 10.12 8.76
CA ASN A 15 -9.41 11.40 8.05
C ASN A 15 -9.58 11.26 6.54
N LEU A 16 -9.14 10.15 5.96
CA LEU A 16 -9.39 9.82 4.57
C LEU A 16 -10.83 9.36 4.35
N LEU A 17 -11.30 8.38 5.14
CA LEU A 17 -12.60 7.73 4.92
C LEU A 17 -13.78 8.68 5.12
N VAL A 18 -13.72 9.62 6.07
CA VAL A 18 -14.78 10.62 6.28
C VAL A 18 -14.94 11.60 5.11
N LYS A 19 -14.01 11.63 4.15
CA LYS A 19 -14.18 12.39 2.90
C LYS A 19 -15.15 11.72 1.93
N PHE A 20 -15.43 10.43 2.15
CA PHE A 20 -16.21 9.59 1.24
C PHE A 20 -17.44 8.97 1.92
N TYR A 21 -17.39 8.75 3.24
CA TYR A 21 -18.39 8.02 4.00
C TYR A 21 -18.79 8.77 5.27
N SER A 22 -19.97 8.44 5.81
CA SER A 22 -20.42 8.98 7.08
C SER A 22 -19.53 8.54 8.24
N GLU A 23 -19.50 9.31 9.32
CA GLU A 23 -18.76 9.00 10.54
C GLU A 23 -19.09 7.60 11.08
N LYS A 24 -20.37 7.22 11.09
CA LYS A 24 -20.83 5.91 11.56
C LYS A 24 -20.20 4.77 10.74
N VAL A 25 -20.27 4.87 9.41
CA VAL A 25 -19.69 3.86 8.51
C VAL A 25 -18.19 3.81 8.69
N THR A 26 -17.52 4.95 8.75
CA THR A 26 -16.08 5.05 8.97
C THR A 26 -15.66 4.38 10.28
N THR A 27 -16.34 4.67 11.39
CA THR A 27 -16.03 4.09 12.72
C THR A 27 -16.18 2.58 12.70
N ILE A 28 -17.29 2.06 12.15
CA ILE A 28 -17.52 0.62 12.03
C ILE A 28 -16.43 -0.03 11.18
N THR A 29 -16.08 0.56 10.03
CA THR A 29 -15.03 0.04 9.14
C THR A 29 -13.67 -0.02 9.84
N LEU A 30 -13.30 1.03 10.56
CA LEU A 30 -12.03 1.06 11.30
C LEU A 30 -12.00 0.01 12.42
N ALA A 31 -13.11 -0.18 13.14
CA ALA A 31 -13.23 -1.20 14.16
C ALA A 31 -13.09 -2.62 13.56
N ILE A 32 -13.73 -2.88 12.41
CA ILE A 32 -13.63 -4.15 11.70
C ILE A 32 -12.19 -4.38 11.22
N ILE A 33 -11.53 -3.39 10.61
CA ILE A 33 -10.15 -3.52 10.17
C ILE A 33 -9.23 -3.80 11.36
N PHE A 34 -9.36 -3.05 12.45
CA PHE A 34 -8.49 -3.19 13.60
C PHE A 34 -8.68 -4.52 14.32
N LEU A 35 -9.93 -4.90 14.65
CA LEU A 35 -10.22 -6.07 15.47
C LEU A 35 -10.37 -7.36 14.65
N GLY A 36 -10.76 -7.26 13.39
CA GLY A 36 -11.14 -8.38 12.55
C GLY A 36 -10.09 -8.79 11.51
N THR A 37 -8.92 -8.15 11.51
CA THR A 37 -7.81 -8.52 10.63
C THR A 37 -6.52 -8.73 11.43
N SER A 38 -5.46 -9.18 10.78
CA SER A 38 -4.14 -9.36 11.37
C SER A 38 -3.50 -8.06 11.90
N VAL A 39 -4.08 -6.89 11.61
CA VAL A 39 -3.56 -5.58 12.06
C VAL A 39 -3.47 -5.51 13.58
N PHE A 40 -4.50 -5.98 14.32
CA PHE A 40 -4.46 -6.02 15.77
C PHE A 40 -3.24 -6.81 16.28
N HIS A 41 -3.00 -7.98 15.71
CA HIS A 41 -1.88 -8.83 16.09
C HIS A 41 -0.52 -8.14 15.85
N TYR A 42 -0.34 -7.46 14.72
CA TYR A 42 0.89 -6.73 14.43
C TYR A 42 1.10 -5.47 15.27
N VAL A 43 0.02 -4.83 15.69
CA VAL A 43 0.12 -3.64 16.56
C VAL A 43 0.39 -4.03 18.01
N MET A 44 -0.25 -5.09 18.53
CA MET A 44 -0.24 -5.44 19.95
C MET A 44 0.74 -6.55 20.30
N GLY A 45 0.94 -7.52 19.40
CA GLY A 45 1.69 -8.76 19.67
C GLY A 45 3.06 -8.86 18.98
N GLN A 46 3.23 -8.26 17.79
CA GLN A 46 4.46 -8.35 17.00
C GLN A 46 4.96 -6.95 16.59
N SER A 47 5.27 -6.15 17.57
CA SER A 47 5.63 -4.73 17.39
C SER A 47 6.93 -4.49 16.62
N GLU A 48 7.78 -5.49 16.48
CA GLU A 48 9.02 -5.48 15.69
C GLU A 48 8.78 -5.67 14.19
N MET A 49 7.63 -6.23 13.80
CA MET A 49 7.28 -6.42 12.40
C MET A 49 6.93 -5.11 11.70
N SER A 50 7.34 -4.98 10.45
CA SER A 50 7.16 -3.77 9.64
C SER A 50 5.70 -3.43 9.28
N HIS A 51 4.77 -4.38 9.46
CA HIS A 51 3.38 -4.25 9.00
C HIS A 51 2.63 -3.07 9.62
N GLY A 52 2.75 -2.85 10.94
CA GLY A 52 2.10 -1.73 11.62
C GLY A 52 2.60 -0.37 11.12
N TYR A 53 3.91 -0.25 10.88
CA TYR A 53 4.54 0.97 10.36
C TYR A 53 4.12 1.22 8.90
N LEU A 54 4.12 0.17 8.06
CA LEU A 54 3.69 0.25 6.67
C LEU A 54 2.23 0.65 6.54
N PHE A 55 1.36 0.12 7.40
CA PHE A 55 -0.07 0.47 7.36
C PHE A 55 -0.30 1.96 7.67
N MET A 56 0.47 2.52 8.61
CA MET A 56 0.48 3.95 8.89
C MET A 56 0.97 4.76 7.68
N LEU A 57 2.08 4.34 7.06
CA LEU A 57 2.64 5.01 5.89
C LEU A 57 1.70 4.93 4.68
N PHE A 58 1.03 3.80 4.46
CA PHE A 58 0.01 3.67 3.42
C PHE A 58 -1.16 4.63 3.64
N SER A 59 -1.66 4.71 4.88
CA SER A 59 -2.73 5.64 5.24
C SER A 59 -2.31 7.10 5.01
N ALA A 60 -1.08 7.45 5.39
CA ALA A 60 -0.50 8.77 5.15
C ALA A 60 -0.33 9.06 3.65
N PHE A 61 0.15 8.09 2.88
CA PHE A 61 0.33 8.20 1.43
C PHE A 61 -1.01 8.46 0.72
N LEU A 62 -2.04 7.67 1.03
CA LEU A 62 -3.37 7.81 0.44
C LEU A 62 -4.03 9.14 0.81
N LEU A 63 -3.95 9.56 2.07
CA LEU A 63 -4.48 10.84 2.52
C LEU A 63 -3.75 12.02 1.86
N THR A 64 -2.42 11.95 1.75
CA THR A 64 -1.62 12.97 1.08
C THR A 64 -1.91 13.00 -0.42
N THR A 65 -2.12 11.84 -1.05
CA THR A 65 -2.55 11.71 -2.45
C THR A 65 -3.90 12.41 -2.66
N TYR A 66 -4.88 12.16 -1.80
CA TYR A 66 -6.17 12.86 -1.84
C TYR A 66 -5.98 14.37 -1.82
N HIS A 67 -5.21 14.89 -0.88
CA HIS A 67 -4.97 16.33 -0.75
C HIS A 67 -4.13 16.91 -1.90
N TRP A 68 -3.23 16.14 -2.49
CA TRP A 68 -2.44 16.57 -3.65
C TRP A 68 -3.35 16.80 -4.87
N TYR A 69 -4.27 15.88 -5.14
CA TYR A 69 -5.23 16.03 -6.24
C TYR A 69 -6.26 17.16 -6.01
N GLN A 70 -6.53 17.55 -4.75
CA GLN A 70 -7.37 18.74 -4.47
C GLN A 70 -6.62 20.04 -4.78
N LYS A 71 -5.37 20.12 -4.40
CA LYS A 71 -4.50 21.28 -4.65
C LYS A 71 -3.05 20.83 -4.72
N ILE A 72 -2.48 20.87 -5.91
CA ILE A 72 -1.08 20.52 -6.15
C ILE A 72 -0.20 21.56 -5.49
N THR A 73 0.71 21.12 -4.61
CA THR A 73 1.70 21.97 -3.95
C THR A 73 3.04 21.26 -3.82
N PHE A 74 4.12 22.00 -3.82
CA PHE A 74 5.48 21.47 -3.66
C PHE A 74 5.63 20.66 -2.36
N GLY A 75 5.12 21.16 -1.23
CA GLY A 75 5.21 20.47 0.06
C GLY A 75 4.54 19.08 0.05
N LYS A 76 3.37 18.94 -0.58
CA LYS A 76 2.69 17.64 -0.70
C LYS A 76 3.45 16.69 -1.64
N THR A 77 4.06 17.23 -2.69
CA THR A 77 4.90 16.47 -3.61
C THR A 77 6.12 15.88 -2.89
N VAL A 78 6.81 16.73 -2.11
CA VAL A 78 7.94 16.30 -1.28
C VAL A 78 7.50 15.23 -0.27
N LEU A 79 6.37 15.46 0.42
CA LEU A 79 5.84 14.51 1.40
C LEU A 79 5.50 13.16 0.77
N LEU A 80 4.88 13.15 -0.42
CA LEU A 80 4.59 11.90 -1.16
C LEU A 80 5.88 11.16 -1.53
N GLY A 81 6.89 11.87 -2.03
CA GLY A 81 8.20 11.29 -2.34
C GLY A 81 8.89 10.69 -1.11
N LEU A 82 8.86 11.39 0.03
CA LEU A 82 9.42 10.91 1.29
C LEU A 82 8.69 9.65 1.79
N ILE A 83 7.35 9.67 1.82
CA ILE A 83 6.57 8.51 2.27
C ILE A 83 6.82 7.32 1.36
N ALA A 84 6.79 7.49 0.03
CA ALA A 84 7.07 6.42 -0.94
C ALA A 84 8.51 5.88 -0.79
N GLY A 85 9.48 6.76 -0.58
CA GLY A 85 10.86 6.39 -0.31
C GLY A 85 11.01 5.54 0.95
N ILE A 86 10.40 5.93 2.06
CA ILE A 86 10.41 5.15 3.31
C ILE A 86 9.73 3.79 3.11
N ILE A 87 8.55 3.75 2.47
CA ILE A 87 7.84 2.50 2.18
C ILE A 87 8.74 1.54 1.40
N SER A 88 9.38 2.01 0.32
CA SER A 88 10.24 1.19 -0.53
C SER A 88 11.53 0.74 0.17
N LEU A 89 12.06 1.52 1.12
CA LEU A 89 13.21 1.13 1.95
C LEU A 89 12.84 0.05 2.97
N ILE A 90 11.62 0.11 3.54
CA ILE A 90 11.13 -0.92 4.47
C ILE A 90 10.89 -2.23 3.72
N ARG A 91 10.17 -2.17 2.58
CA ARG A 91 9.88 -3.30 1.70
C ARG A 91 9.84 -2.84 0.24
N PRO A 92 10.82 -3.22 -0.60
CA PRO A 92 10.88 -2.75 -1.99
C PRO A 92 9.63 -3.06 -2.83
N ASN A 93 8.99 -4.20 -2.63
CA ASN A 93 7.75 -4.58 -3.33
C ASN A 93 6.56 -3.68 -2.98
N GLU A 94 6.54 -3.07 -1.81
CA GLU A 94 5.46 -2.18 -1.36
C GLU A 94 5.43 -0.83 -2.10
N ILE A 95 6.42 -0.55 -2.94
CA ILE A 95 6.40 0.62 -3.86
C ILE A 95 5.18 0.58 -4.79
N LEU A 96 4.54 -0.57 -4.95
CA LEU A 96 3.29 -0.71 -5.69
C LEU A 96 2.18 0.22 -5.21
N ILE A 97 2.24 0.71 -3.95
CA ILE A 97 1.29 1.70 -3.44
C ILE A 97 1.27 2.98 -4.28
N VAL A 98 2.37 3.32 -4.95
CA VAL A 98 2.47 4.49 -5.84
C VAL A 98 1.48 4.40 -7.01
N LEU A 99 1.08 3.20 -7.41
CA LEU A 99 0.04 3.00 -8.42
C LEU A 99 -1.31 3.57 -7.97
N PHE A 100 -1.61 3.60 -6.67
CA PHE A 100 -2.79 4.31 -6.18
C PHE A 100 -2.73 5.81 -6.48
N PHE A 101 -1.56 6.43 -6.41
CA PHE A 101 -1.41 7.82 -6.82
C PHE A 101 -1.66 7.97 -8.33
N VAL A 102 -1.07 7.10 -9.16
CA VAL A 102 -1.24 7.14 -10.62
C VAL A 102 -2.69 6.87 -11.03
N PHE A 103 -3.36 5.91 -10.38
CA PHE A 103 -4.75 5.53 -10.67
C PHE A 103 -5.78 6.25 -9.79
N TRP A 104 -5.37 7.24 -9.01
CA TRP A 104 -6.29 7.99 -8.15
C TRP A 104 -7.37 8.70 -8.97
N VAL A 105 -8.62 8.36 -8.71
CA VAL A 105 -9.78 8.99 -9.36
C VAL A 105 -10.67 9.58 -8.28
N THR A 106 -10.72 10.89 -8.21
CA THR A 106 -11.82 11.55 -7.53
C THR A 106 -12.94 11.69 -8.54
N ALA A 107 -13.98 10.95 -8.32
CA ALA A 107 -15.06 10.62 -9.24
C ALA A 107 -15.80 11.82 -9.88
N GLU A 108 -15.75 12.98 -9.28
CA GLU A 108 -16.52 14.13 -9.76
C GLU A 108 -15.78 15.00 -10.80
N LYS A 109 -14.48 14.81 -10.97
CA LYS A 109 -13.69 15.79 -11.74
C LYS A 109 -12.89 15.24 -12.92
N PHE A 110 -12.54 13.94 -12.99
CA PHE A 110 -11.60 13.49 -14.02
C PHE A 110 -11.92 12.11 -14.60
N SER A 111 -12.09 12.06 -15.92
CA SER A 111 -11.93 10.82 -16.69
C SER A 111 -10.47 10.33 -16.61
N PHE A 112 -10.22 9.08 -16.96
CA PHE A 112 -8.85 8.52 -17.03
C PHE A 112 -7.91 9.39 -17.90
N LYS A 113 -8.42 9.89 -19.04
CA LYS A 113 -7.67 10.73 -20.00
C LYS A 113 -7.31 12.10 -19.39
N GLU A 114 -8.26 12.75 -18.71
CA GLU A 114 -8.04 14.06 -18.09
C GLU A 114 -7.03 13.97 -16.95
N ARG A 115 -7.07 12.89 -16.16
CA ARG A 115 -6.10 12.66 -15.10
C ARG A 115 -4.70 12.44 -15.66
N PHE A 116 -4.56 11.60 -16.69
CA PHE A 116 -3.26 11.38 -17.32
C PHE A 116 -2.72 12.69 -17.89
N GLY A 117 -3.58 13.51 -18.50
CA GLY A 117 -3.26 14.87 -18.93
C GLY A 117 -2.81 15.77 -17.77
N LEU A 118 -3.46 15.67 -16.59
CA LEU A 118 -3.07 16.40 -15.39
C LEU A 118 -1.65 16.00 -14.91
N LEU A 119 -1.36 14.71 -14.88
CA LEU A 119 -0.03 14.20 -14.50
C LEU A 119 1.04 14.65 -15.50
N LEU A 120 0.76 14.57 -16.82
CA LEU A 120 1.68 15.05 -17.85
C LEU A 120 1.91 16.56 -17.75
N LYS A 121 0.86 17.35 -17.50
CA LYS A 121 1.00 18.80 -17.30
C LYS A 121 1.87 19.13 -16.07
N ASN A 122 1.84 18.29 -15.05
CA ASN A 122 2.58 18.47 -13.80
C ASN A 122 3.75 17.47 -13.67
N TRP A 123 4.34 17.07 -14.79
CA TRP A 123 5.40 16.06 -14.84
C TRP A 123 6.58 16.34 -13.91
N TYR A 124 6.91 17.60 -13.68
CA TYR A 124 7.99 18.02 -12.79
C TYR A 124 7.72 17.62 -11.33
N HIS A 125 6.46 17.60 -10.87
CA HIS A 125 6.12 17.07 -9.56
C HIS A 125 6.39 15.57 -9.47
N ILE A 126 6.10 14.83 -10.54
CA ILE A 126 6.40 13.40 -10.60
C ILE A 126 7.92 13.17 -10.56
N LEU A 127 8.67 13.95 -11.35
CA LEU A 127 10.13 13.89 -11.33
C LEU A 127 10.70 14.19 -9.95
N ILE A 128 10.18 15.21 -9.25
CA ILE A 128 10.58 15.53 -7.88
C ILE A 128 10.32 14.34 -6.94
N MET A 129 9.15 13.70 -7.01
CA MET A 129 8.85 12.51 -6.20
C MET A 129 9.87 11.40 -6.48
N ILE A 130 10.16 11.10 -7.74
CA ILE A 130 11.15 10.09 -8.14
C ILE A 130 12.53 10.44 -7.60
N CYS A 131 12.97 11.68 -7.77
CA CYS A 131 14.28 12.13 -7.27
C CYS A 131 14.39 11.98 -5.75
N ILE A 132 13.30 12.28 -5.01
CA ILE A 132 13.28 12.11 -3.55
C ILE A 132 13.38 10.63 -3.18
N VAL A 133 12.63 9.75 -3.85
CA VAL A 133 12.72 8.29 -3.61
C VAL A 133 14.15 7.81 -3.86
N VAL A 134 14.77 8.19 -4.98
CA VAL A 134 16.17 7.82 -5.29
C VAL A 134 17.12 8.37 -4.25
N LEU A 135 16.95 9.63 -3.83
CA LEU A 135 17.78 10.24 -2.78
C LEU A 135 17.69 9.49 -1.45
N MET A 136 16.49 9.03 -1.09
CA MET A 136 16.27 8.22 0.12
C MET A 136 17.01 6.87 0.06
N TRP A 137 17.23 6.32 -1.14
CA TRP A 137 17.97 5.08 -1.33
C TRP A 137 19.50 5.26 -1.33
N VAL A 138 20.02 6.48 -1.48
CA VAL A 138 21.48 6.75 -1.52
C VAL A 138 22.22 6.19 -0.30
N PRO A 139 21.77 6.38 0.96
CA PRO A 139 22.43 5.80 2.12
C PRO A 139 22.49 4.26 2.06
N GLN A 140 21.41 3.61 1.57
CA GLN A 140 21.36 2.16 1.43
C GLN A 140 22.36 1.67 0.37
N PHE A 141 22.46 2.36 -0.77
CA PHE A 141 23.44 2.03 -1.81
C PHE A 141 24.87 2.18 -1.33
N ILE A 142 25.19 3.24 -0.57
CA ILE A 142 26.51 3.46 0.02
C ILE A 142 26.82 2.35 1.04
N PHE A 143 25.85 1.99 1.89
CA PHE A 143 25.99 0.91 2.84
C PHE A 143 26.30 -0.43 2.16
N TRP A 144 25.52 -0.81 1.13
CA TRP A 144 25.79 -2.02 0.36
C TRP A 144 27.16 -2.00 -0.30
N LYS A 145 27.54 -0.87 -0.92
CA LYS A 145 28.86 -0.72 -1.53
C LYS A 145 29.99 -0.94 -0.54
N HIS A 146 29.84 -0.42 0.67
CA HIS A 146 30.83 -0.57 1.73
C HIS A 146 30.91 -2.02 2.23
N MET A 147 29.76 -2.67 2.44
CA MET A 147 29.69 -4.01 3.04
C MET A 147 29.98 -5.15 2.05
N THR A 148 29.58 -5.01 0.78
CA THR A 148 29.57 -6.10 -0.20
C THR A 148 30.41 -5.80 -1.46
N GLY A 149 30.89 -4.57 -1.61
CA GLY A 149 31.57 -4.12 -2.81
C GLY A 149 30.63 -3.77 -3.97
N GLN A 150 29.30 -3.95 -3.84
CA GLN A 150 28.31 -3.71 -4.88
C GLN A 150 27.29 -2.64 -4.44
N TYR A 151 26.84 -1.76 -5.37
CA TYR A 151 25.81 -0.76 -5.07
C TYR A 151 24.42 -1.36 -4.95
N LEU A 152 24.14 -2.46 -5.65
CA LEU A 152 22.90 -3.22 -5.55
C LEU A 152 23.24 -4.61 -5.02
N TYR A 153 22.64 -4.96 -3.91
CA TYR A 153 22.83 -6.25 -3.28
C TYR A 153 21.49 -6.87 -2.90
N PHE A 154 21.28 -8.10 -3.38
CA PHE A 154 20.09 -8.87 -3.02
C PHE A 154 20.34 -9.60 -1.71
N SER A 155 19.66 -9.15 -0.64
CA SER A 155 19.90 -9.61 0.74
C SER A 155 19.33 -11.01 1.04
N TYR A 156 18.67 -11.66 0.10
CA TYR A 156 18.03 -12.96 0.27
C TYR A 156 18.61 -14.00 -0.71
N PRO A 157 19.85 -14.48 -0.50
CA PRO A 157 20.49 -15.43 -1.40
C PRO A 157 19.68 -16.73 -1.44
N GLY A 158 19.39 -17.20 -2.65
CA GLY A 158 18.58 -18.39 -2.89
C GLY A 158 17.08 -18.17 -2.94
N GLU A 159 16.58 -17.02 -2.52
CA GLU A 159 15.16 -16.65 -2.61
C GLU A 159 14.84 -15.98 -3.93
N ARG A 160 13.68 -16.26 -4.50
CA ARG A 160 13.30 -15.72 -5.81
C ARG A 160 11.78 -15.68 -6.03
N PHE A 161 11.38 -14.93 -7.04
CA PHE A 161 10.02 -14.95 -7.56
C PHE A 161 9.87 -15.99 -8.67
N TYR A 162 8.83 -16.79 -8.60
CA TYR A 162 8.44 -17.75 -9.64
C TYR A 162 7.28 -17.16 -10.47
N TRP A 163 7.61 -16.22 -11.36
CA TRP A 163 6.61 -15.48 -12.15
C TRP A 163 5.74 -16.36 -13.06
N SER A 164 6.23 -17.51 -13.49
CA SER A 164 5.51 -18.47 -14.33
C SER A 164 4.70 -19.51 -13.55
N ASP A 165 4.88 -19.58 -12.21
CA ASP A 165 4.20 -20.54 -11.33
C ASP A 165 3.65 -19.86 -10.07
N PRO A 166 2.69 -18.91 -10.20
CA PRO A 166 2.11 -18.21 -9.07
C PRO A 166 1.21 -19.11 -8.24
N GLN A 167 1.38 -19.11 -6.92
CA GLN A 167 0.61 -19.90 -5.97
C GLN A 167 -0.70 -19.21 -5.55
N ILE A 168 -1.48 -18.69 -6.51
CA ILE A 168 -2.67 -17.85 -6.27
C ILE A 168 -3.73 -18.60 -5.43
N ILE A 169 -4.04 -19.86 -5.77
CA ILE A 169 -5.04 -20.64 -5.04
C ILE A 169 -4.55 -20.87 -3.60
N ASN A 170 -3.28 -21.17 -3.43
CA ASN A 170 -2.69 -21.44 -2.13
C ASN A 170 -2.68 -20.21 -1.23
N ILE A 171 -2.29 -19.04 -1.74
CA ILE A 171 -2.27 -17.78 -0.95
C ILE A 171 -3.69 -17.34 -0.57
N LEU A 172 -4.72 -17.72 -1.32
CA LEU A 172 -6.10 -17.35 -1.03
C LEU A 172 -6.81 -18.36 -0.11
N PHE A 173 -6.60 -19.67 -0.31
CA PHE A 173 -7.47 -20.70 0.27
C PHE A 173 -6.75 -21.80 1.04
N SER A 174 -5.42 -21.85 1.08
CA SER A 174 -4.68 -22.89 1.79
C SER A 174 -4.91 -22.84 3.30
N TYR A 175 -5.02 -24.00 3.94
CA TYR A 175 -4.99 -24.10 5.40
C TYR A 175 -3.65 -23.64 6.02
N ARG A 176 -2.58 -23.58 5.22
CA ARG A 176 -1.27 -23.15 5.72
C ARG A 176 -1.23 -21.65 6.00
N LYS A 177 -1.78 -20.80 5.12
CA LYS A 177 -1.79 -19.34 5.22
C LYS A 177 -2.81 -18.66 4.28
N GLY A 178 -3.87 -19.37 3.88
CA GLY A 178 -4.84 -18.81 2.96
C GLY A 178 -5.54 -17.57 3.50
N TRP A 179 -5.48 -16.48 2.75
CA TRP A 179 -5.99 -15.17 3.16
C TRP A 179 -7.47 -15.20 3.55
N PHE A 180 -8.32 -15.89 2.78
CA PHE A 180 -9.74 -16.04 3.13
C PHE A 180 -10.00 -16.98 4.30
N VAL A 181 -9.07 -17.91 4.57
CA VAL A 181 -9.19 -18.86 5.69
C VAL A 181 -8.88 -18.15 7.02
N TYR A 182 -7.82 -17.33 7.04
CA TYR A 182 -7.36 -16.69 8.28
C TYR A 182 -7.95 -15.29 8.49
N THR A 183 -8.41 -14.63 7.42
CA THR A 183 -9.06 -13.31 7.51
C THR A 183 -10.36 -13.32 6.69
N PRO A 184 -11.39 -14.08 7.09
CA PRO A 184 -12.62 -14.23 6.30
C PRO A 184 -13.37 -12.92 6.10
N LEU A 185 -13.16 -11.93 6.97
CA LEU A 185 -13.75 -10.59 6.84
C LEU A 185 -13.33 -9.87 5.55
N ILE A 186 -12.22 -10.26 4.93
CA ILE A 186 -11.81 -9.69 3.65
C ILE A 186 -12.80 -9.99 2.51
N LEU A 187 -13.61 -11.04 2.64
CA LEU A 187 -14.69 -11.35 1.69
C LEU A 187 -15.69 -10.21 1.58
N PHE A 188 -15.97 -9.50 2.68
CA PHE A 188 -16.84 -8.32 2.65
C PHE A 188 -16.23 -7.17 1.81
N ALA A 189 -14.91 -7.04 1.76
CA ALA A 189 -14.25 -6.08 0.88
C ALA A 189 -14.46 -6.44 -0.59
N PHE A 190 -14.35 -7.73 -0.95
CA PHE A 190 -14.65 -8.20 -2.31
C PHE A 190 -16.12 -8.03 -2.68
N ILE A 191 -17.05 -8.35 -1.78
CA ILE A 191 -18.48 -8.08 -1.95
C ILE A 191 -18.71 -6.57 -2.13
N GLY A 192 -18.01 -5.73 -1.35
CA GLY A 192 -18.08 -4.29 -1.43
C GLY A 192 -17.80 -3.71 -2.83
N PHE A 193 -16.97 -4.36 -3.64
CA PHE A 193 -16.71 -3.92 -5.02
C PHE A 193 -17.98 -3.88 -5.88
N PHE A 194 -18.93 -4.78 -5.65
CA PHE A 194 -20.20 -4.80 -6.39
C PHE A 194 -21.14 -3.63 -6.02
N PHE A 195 -20.95 -3.06 -4.82
CA PHE A 195 -21.73 -1.92 -4.33
C PHE A 195 -21.08 -0.57 -4.65
N MET A 196 -19.85 -0.54 -5.14
CA MET A 196 -19.20 0.70 -5.60
C MET A 196 -19.80 1.14 -6.94
N LYS A 197 -20.76 2.08 -6.90
CA LYS A 197 -21.51 2.62 -8.06
C LYS A 197 -21.21 4.11 -8.25
N GLY A 198 -21.72 4.68 -9.36
CA GLY A 198 -21.58 6.11 -9.65
C GLY A 198 -20.11 6.53 -9.71
N ASN A 199 -19.81 7.55 -8.96
CA ASN A 199 -18.49 8.16 -8.89
C ASN A 199 -17.38 7.20 -8.42
N PHE A 200 -17.70 6.21 -7.60
CA PHE A 200 -16.75 5.24 -7.09
C PHE A 200 -16.37 4.13 -8.09
N LYS A 201 -17.10 4.01 -9.21
CA LYS A 201 -16.88 2.94 -10.20
C LYS A 201 -15.45 2.96 -10.78
N ALA A 202 -14.94 4.14 -11.09
CA ALA A 202 -13.58 4.27 -11.63
C ALA A 202 -12.51 3.93 -10.57
N PHE A 203 -12.73 4.34 -9.31
CA PHE A 203 -11.86 3.99 -8.19
C PHE A 203 -11.91 2.50 -7.87
N ARG A 204 -13.08 1.88 -7.97
CA ARG A 204 -13.27 0.43 -7.86
C ARG A 204 -12.35 -0.34 -8.80
N ASN A 205 -12.31 0.03 -10.08
CA ASN A 205 -11.49 -0.66 -11.07
C ASN A 205 -9.98 -0.55 -10.75
N ALA A 206 -9.54 0.61 -10.26
CA ALA A 206 -8.17 0.80 -9.79
C ALA A 206 -7.86 -0.09 -8.58
N ILE A 207 -8.75 -0.14 -7.59
CA ILE A 207 -8.57 -0.99 -6.40
C ILE A 207 -8.52 -2.47 -6.80
N ILE A 208 -9.45 -2.93 -7.64
CA ILE A 208 -9.48 -4.32 -8.12
C ILE A 208 -8.17 -4.65 -8.83
N PHE A 209 -7.74 -3.81 -9.78
CA PHE A 209 -6.49 -4.03 -10.51
C PHE A 209 -5.29 -4.14 -9.56
N LEU A 210 -5.16 -3.21 -8.61
CA LEU A 210 -4.05 -3.20 -7.65
C LEU A 210 -4.12 -4.39 -6.69
N THR A 211 -5.31 -4.80 -6.26
CA THR A 211 -5.50 -5.99 -5.43
C THR A 211 -5.06 -7.26 -6.17
N LEU A 212 -5.49 -7.42 -7.42
CA LEU A 212 -5.09 -8.56 -8.25
C LEU A 212 -3.59 -8.57 -8.53
N LEU A 213 -3.01 -7.41 -8.84
CA LEU A 213 -1.57 -7.27 -9.04
C LEU A 213 -0.80 -7.66 -7.78
N ASN A 214 -1.25 -7.20 -6.61
CA ASN A 214 -0.60 -7.51 -5.33
C ASN A 214 -0.70 -9.01 -5.01
N ILE A 215 -1.89 -9.63 -5.19
CA ILE A 215 -2.08 -11.08 -5.05
C ILE A 215 -1.12 -11.83 -5.97
N TYR A 216 -1.01 -11.42 -7.24
CA TYR A 216 -0.11 -12.06 -8.19
C TYR A 216 1.35 -11.96 -7.74
N VAL A 217 1.83 -10.75 -7.41
CA VAL A 217 3.23 -10.53 -6.97
C VAL A 217 3.55 -11.35 -5.72
N LEU A 218 2.68 -11.34 -4.72
CA LEU A 218 2.88 -12.10 -3.49
C LEU A 218 2.83 -13.61 -3.72
N SER A 219 1.95 -14.08 -4.62
CA SER A 219 1.85 -15.51 -4.95
C SER A 219 3.03 -16.05 -5.74
N CYS A 220 3.81 -15.17 -6.39
CA CYS A 220 5.04 -15.54 -7.10
C CYS A 220 6.25 -15.70 -6.17
N TRP A 221 6.17 -15.23 -4.93
CA TRP A 221 7.27 -15.37 -3.99
C TRP A 221 7.47 -16.83 -3.59
N TRP A 222 8.72 -17.30 -3.51
CA TRP A 222 9.05 -18.71 -3.24
C TRP A 222 8.44 -19.21 -1.91
N ASP A 223 8.42 -18.35 -0.89
CA ASP A 223 7.79 -18.60 0.41
C ASP A 223 6.43 -17.88 0.48
N TRP A 224 5.50 -18.26 -0.43
CA TRP A 224 4.17 -17.65 -0.54
C TRP A 224 3.37 -17.69 0.77
N PHE A 225 3.71 -18.61 1.67
CA PHE A 225 3.09 -18.74 2.98
C PHE A 225 3.76 -17.90 4.08
N PHE A 226 4.82 -17.13 3.75
CA PHE A 226 5.49 -16.17 4.63
C PHE A 226 5.95 -16.75 5.99
N GLY A 227 6.48 -17.97 6.01
CA GLY A 227 7.09 -18.60 7.17
C GLY A 227 6.17 -18.72 8.38
N GLY A 228 6.61 -18.24 9.53
CA GLY A 228 5.88 -18.29 10.81
C GLY A 228 4.90 -17.15 11.08
N CYS A 229 4.82 -16.12 10.22
CA CYS A 229 3.95 -14.96 10.44
C CYS A 229 2.47 -15.28 10.21
N PHE A 230 1.56 -14.53 10.83
CA PHE A 230 0.15 -14.59 10.49
C PHE A 230 -0.11 -13.95 9.12
N ALA A 231 -1.03 -14.53 8.36
CA ALA A 231 -1.44 -14.05 7.04
C ALA A 231 -2.38 -12.84 7.13
#